data_e9b1590c96f4ff686b230747f7a0788d
#
_entry.id   e9b1590c96f4ff686b230747f7a0788d
#
_cell.length_a   1.000
_cell.length_b   1.000
_cell.length_c   1.000
_cell.angle_alpha   90.00
_cell.angle_beta   90.00
_cell.angle_gamma   90.00
#
_symmetry.space_group_name_H-M   'P 1'
#
loop_
_entity.id
_entity.type
_entity.pdbx_description
1 polymer ?
#
loop_
_entity_poly.entity_id
_entity_poly.type
_entity_poly.pdbx_seq_one_letter_code
_entity_poly.pdbx_strand_id
1 'polypeptide(L)'
;MFNKLKTLFRTRTPPPRIVQARFDAAQTSKDNARHWAAADHLSADMEAAPEVRRTLRMRSRYEVANNSYAKGLVQMLANDTIGTGPRLQMLSGDEDFNDEVESEFMRWADAVKLASKLRTMRMSRCQDGEAFAVLATNPKIKNPVKLDLMLIEADRVSGDLKWLEDDTSVDGISFDQWGNPVDYRVLKYHPGDVHYMPGDEAIHVPAEYMLHIFRQDRPGLHRGVPELTAALPLFAQLRRYNLAVLSAAEAAADFAAVLYTDAPANGESDEVEPMDTIPLERNMMLTVPAGWKMGQLDPKQPAANHSEFVKIILSEIARCVVTTYGTLAGDFSGHNYASGRLDNQIYHKSILVDRSFWETEVLNRIFEVWFREYTLATMKNVLTERHLWFWDGAESVDPAKTATAQEKRLANNTTTLAAECAKDGRDYMSVLRQRAKEYKLMRELGIPVAGKEKNIQPEPDDGSEPKEEMDE
;
A
#
# COMPACT_ATOMS: atom_id res chain seq x y z
N MET A 1 21.95 -67.64 12.46
CA MET A 1 22.09 -66.94 11.16
C MET A 1 21.26 -65.65 11.14
N PHE A 2 20.32 -65.41 12.02
CA PHE A 2 19.45 -64.21 12.06
C PHE A 2 20.02 -62.95 12.75
N ASN A 3 21.13 -63.07 13.49
CA ASN A 3 21.73 -61.92 14.19
C ASN A 3 22.75 -61.09 13.37
N LYS A 4 23.12 -61.57 12.17
CA LYS A 4 24.04 -60.82 11.28
C LYS A 4 23.28 -59.88 10.31
N LEU A 5 21.97 -60.01 10.16
CA LEU A 5 21.17 -59.15 9.27
C LEU A 5 20.70 -57.86 9.95
N LYS A 6 20.69 -57.76 11.27
CA LYS A 6 20.30 -56.56 12.00
C LYS A 6 21.36 -55.43 12.02
N THR A 7 22.59 -55.73 11.64
CA THR A 7 23.69 -54.74 11.59
C THR A 7 23.81 -54.02 10.25
N LEU A 8 23.15 -54.50 9.21
CA LEU A 8 23.20 -53.94 7.85
C LEU A 8 22.25 -52.76 7.63
N PHE A 9 21.26 -52.54 8.51
CA PHE A 9 20.27 -51.46 8.41
C PHE A 9 20.34 -50.42 9.55
N ARG A 10 21.45 -50.37 10.27
CA ARG A 10 21.74 -49.18 11.08
C ARG A 10 22.20 -48.07 10.14
N THR A 11 21.26 -47.30 9.63
CA THR A 11 21.57 -45.95 9.10
C THR A 11 22.29 -45.19 10.21
N ARG A 12 23.61 -45.08 10.11
CA ARG A 12 24.36 -44.15 10.91
C ARG A 12 23.84 -42.77 10.56
N THR A 13 22.93 -42.23 11.35
CA THR A 13 22.69 -40.80 11.38
C THR A 13 24.04 -40.15 11.63
N PRO A 14 24.55 -39.35 10.74
CA PRO A 14 25.77 -38.63 10.97
C PRO A 14 25.60 -37.83 12.29
N PRO A 15 26.63 -37.78 13.15
CA PRO A 15 26.53 -36.98 14.36
C PRO A 15 26.14 -35.55 13.96
N PRO A 16 25.28 -34.90 14.76
CA PRO A 16 24.89 -33.52 14.46
C PRO A 16 26.15 -32.69 14.32
N ARG A 17 26.34 -32.08 13.15
CA ARG A 17 27.48 -31.23 12.88
C ARG A 17 27.32 -30.00 13.75
N ILE A 18 28.07 -29.91 14.85
CA ILE A 18 28.10 -28.72 15.69
C ILE A 18 28.79 -27.64 14.86
N VAL A 19 28.00 -26.81 14.22
CA VAL A 19 28.48 -25.61 13.55
C VAL A 19 28.72 -24.57 14.63
N GLN A 20 29.97 -24.29 14.96
CA GLN A 20 30.33 -23.15 15.79
C GLN A 20 30.19 -21.89 14.94
N ALA A 21 29.01 -21.31 14.94
CA ALA A 21 28.76 -20.03 14.28
C ALA A 21 29.39 -18.89 15.12
N ARG A 22 30.07 -17.95 14.47
CA ARG A 22 30.58 -16.74 15.13
C ARG A 22 29.49 -15.71 15.44
N PHE A 23 28.31 -15.92 14.90
CA PHE A 23 27.18 -15.00 15.04
C PHE A 23 26.35 -15.39 16.26
N ASP A 24 26.18 -14.48 17.21
CA ASP A 24 25.37 -14.69 18.41
C ASP A 24 23.92 -15.04 18.08
N ALA A 25 23.36 -14.44 17.02
CA ALA A 25 22.02 -14.74 16.54
C ALA A 25 21.83 -16.18 16.01
N ALA A 26 22.94 -16.88 15.67
CA ALA A 26 22.89 -18.28 15.23
C ALA A 26 23.18 -19.27 16.36
N GLN A 27 23.45 -18.77 17.57
CA GLN A 27 23.66 -19.59 18.76
C GLN A 27 22.36 -19.67 19.57
N THR A 28 21.97 -20.88 19.95
CA THR A 28 20.83 -21.10 20.82
C THR A 28 21.30 -21.27 22.25
N SER A 29 20.97 -20.31 23.12
CA SER A 29 21.18 -20.38 24.56
C SER A 29 19.86 -20.69 25.28
N LYS A 30 19.92 -20.97 26.58
CA LYS A 30 18.69 -21.15 27.40
C LYS A 30 17.81 -19.89 27.41
N ASP A 31 18.43 -18.72 27.33
CA ASP A 31 17.73 -17.43 27.39
C ASP A 31 17.06 -17.06 26.06
N ASN A 32 17.68 -17.39 24.92
CA ASN A 32 17.18 -17.01 23.60
C ASN A 32 16.41 -18.12 22.86
N ALA A 33 16.38 -19.35 23.38
CA ALA A 33 15.70 -20.48 22.73
C ALA A 33 14.22 -20.21 22.43
N ARG A 34 13.55 -19.44 23.29
CA ARG A 34 12.13 -19.07 23.12
C ARG A 34 11.92 -18.01 22.04
N HIS A 35 12.92 -17.15 21.80
CA HIS A 35 12.82 -16.10 20.78
C HIS A 35 12.75 -16.65 19.37
N TRP A 36 13.42 -17.80 19.15
CA TRP A 36 13.55 -18.41 17.82
C TRP A 36 12.81 -19.75 17.73
N ALA A 37 11.90 -20.04 18.65
CA ALA A 37 11.20 -21.33 18.72
C ALA A 37 10.39 -21.68 17.46
N ALA A 38 9.92 -20.66 16.74
CA ALA A 38 9.14 -20.80 15.51
C ALA A 38 9.96 -20.52 14.24
N ALA A 39 11.29 -20.31 14.36
CA ALA A 39 12.14 -20.12 13.19
C ALA A 39 12.28 -21.44 12.43
N ASP A 40 12.00 -21.40 11.13
CA ASP A 40 12.09 -22.54 10.23
C ASP A 40 13.05 -22.29 9.06
N HIS A 41 13.18 -23.25 8.15
CA HIS A 41 14.01 -23.20 6.97
C HIS A 41 13.22 -23.55 5.70
N LEU A 42 11.91 -23.25 5.71
CA LEU A 42 11.02 -23.55 4.60
C LEU A 42 11.37 -22.69 3.37
N SER A 43 11.06 -23.23 2.19
CA SER A 43 11.10 -22.45 0.95
C SER A 43 10.06 -21.34 0.99
N ALA A 44 10.21 -20.32 0.14
CA ALA A 44 9.29 -19.17 0.10
C ALA A 44 7.83 -19.60 -0.12
N ASP A 45 7.58 -20.53 -1.04
CA ASP A 45 6.23 -21.02 -1.31
C ASP A 45 5.68 -21.90 -0.19
N MET A 46 6.54 -22.69 0.48
CA MET A 46 6.11 -23.51 1.62
C MET A 46 5.79 -22.67 2.84
N GLU A 47 6.55 -21.62 3.10
CA GLU A 47 6.23 -20.62 4.14
C GLU A 47 4.90 -19.92 3.86
N ALA A 48 4.65 -19.62 2.57
CA ALA A 48 3.42 -19.02 2.07
C ALA A 48 2.43 -20.09 1.54
N ALA A 49 2.35 -21.26 2.17
CA ALA A 49 1.42 -22.33 1.77
C ALA A 49 -0.04 -21.84 1.73
N PRO A 50 -0.93 -22.45 0.93
CA PRO A 50 -2.30 -21.98 0.73
C PRO A 50 -3.07 -21.77 2.03
N GLU A 51 -2.92 -22.66 3.02
CA GLU A 51 -3.58 -22.56 4.34
C GLU A 51 -3.05 -21.36 5.14
N VAL A 52 -1.75 -21.10 5.07
CA VAL A 52 -1.11 -19.97 5.73
C VAL A 52 -1.64 -18.66 5.13
N ARG A 53 -1.61 -18.54 3.79
CA ARG A 53 -2.14 -17.36 3.09
C ARG A 53 -3.62 -17.13 3.36
N ARG A 54 -4.44 -18.17 3.34
CA ARG A 54 -5.87 -18.09 3.69
C ARG A 54 -6.05 -17.53 5.10
N THR A 55 -5.30 -18.05 6.07
CA THR A 55 -5.36 -17.58 7.46
C THR A 55 -4.95 -16.13 7.58
N LEU A 56 -3.86 -15.73 6.92
CA LEU A 56 -3.37 -14.35 6.93
C LEU A 56 -4.39 -13.40 6.28
N ARG A 57 -4.97 -13.75 5.14
CA ARG A 57 -6.04 -12.98 4.49
C ARG A 57 -7.25 -12.78 5.38
N MET A 58 -7.76 -13.85 5.98
CA MET A 58 -8.90 -13.76 6.90
C MET A 58 -8.63 -12.79 8.06
N ARG A 59 -7.45 -12.88 8.68
CA ARG A 59 -7.06 -11.99 9.78
C ARG A 59 -6.86 -10.56 9.30
N SER A 60 -6.22 -10.36 8.18
CA SER A 60 -6.00 -9.04 7.58
C SER A 60 -7.33 -8.37 7.22
N ARG A 61 -8.24 -9.06 6.54
CA ARG A 61 -9.59 -8.57 6.23
C ARG A 61 -10.37 -8.21 7.48
N TYR A 62 -10.24 -9.03 8.54
CA TYR A 62 -10.88 -8.75 9.82
C TYR A 62 -10.35 -7.45 10.45
N GLU A 63 -9.04 -7.24 10.48
CA GLU A 63 -8.45 -6.00 11.00
C GLU A 63 -8.84 -4.79 10.15
N VAL A 64 -8.78 -4.88 8.82
CA VAL A 64 -9.19 -3.78 7.92
C VAL A 64 -10.68 -3.43 8.10
N ALA A 65 -11.54 -4.41 8.36
CA ALA A 65 -12.97 -4.18 8.58
C ALA A 65 -13.28 -3.54 9.96
N ASN A 66 -12.48 -3.85 11.00
CA ASN A 66 -12.82 -3.54 12.39
C ASN A 66 -11.84 -2.57 13.08
N ASN A 67 -10.73 -2.19 12.43
CA ASN A 67 -9.72 -1.28 12.97
C ASN A 67 -9.56 -0.07 12.06
N SER A 68 -9.84 1.13 12.60
CA SER A 68 -9.79 2.38 11.84
C SER A 68 -8.40 2.67 11.27
N TYR A 69 -7.33 2.37 12.01
CA TYR A 69 -5.96 2.57 11.54
C TYR A 69 -5.61 1.62 10.39
N ALA A 70 -6.00 0.33 10.48
CA ALA A 70 -5.77 -0.63 9.41
C ALA A 70 -6.54 -0.23 8.14
N LYS A 71 -7.81 0.17 8.29
CA LYS A 71 -8.63 0.64 7.16
C LYS A 71 -8.06 1.90 6.52
N GLY A 72 -7.73 2.89 7.35
CA GLY A 72 -7.14 4.15 6.89
C GLY A 72 -5.82 3.93 6.15
N LEU A 73 -4.96 3.06 6.67
CA LEU A 73 -3.68 2.70 6.07
C LEU A 73 -3.84 2.10 4.66
N VAL A 74 -4.73 1.12 4.50
CA VAL A 74 -4.98 0.48 3.19
C VAL A 74 -5.52 1.48 2.17
N GLN A 75 -6.45 2.34 2.58
CA GLN A 75 -7.00 3.38 1.72
C GLN A 75 -5.95 4.43 1.35
N MET A 76 -5.16 4.88 2.30
CA MET A 76 -4.10 5.86 2.09
C MET A 76 -3.07 5.35 1.08
N LEU A 77 -2.55 4.14 1.25
CA LEU A 77 -1.60 3.55 0.31
C LEU A 77 -2.17 3.48 -1.11
N ALA A 78 -3.45 3.13 -1.27
CA ALA A 78 -4.09 3.10 -2.58
C ALA A 78 -4.29 4.50 -3.17
N ASN A 79 -4.67 5.48 -2.35
CA ASN A 79 -4.84 6.86 -2.80
C ASN A 79 -3.52 7.52 -3.18
N ASP A 80 -2.45 7.28 -2.43
CA ASP A 80 -1.16 7.91 -2.68
C ASP A 80 -0.38 7.23 -3.82
N THR A 81 -0.57 5.92 -4.02
CA THR A 81 0.03 5.21 -5.15
C THR A 81 -0.71 5.53 -6.46
N ILE A 82 -2.02 5.34 -6.48
CA ILE A 82 -2.84 5.42 -7.71
C ILE A 82 -3.47 6.81 -7.89
N GLY A 83 -3.93 7.43 -6.81
CA GLY A 83 -4.54 8.76 -6.83
C GLY A 83 -5.77 8.84 -7.73
N THR A 84 -5.82 9.89 -8.55
CA THR A 84 -6.88 10.11 -9.56
C THR A 84 -6.73 9.21 -10.78
N GLY A 85 -5.61 8.50 -10.89
CA GLY A 85 -5.25 7.59 -11.98
C GLY A 85 -4.05 8.05 -12.79
N PRO A 86 -3.35 7.11 -13.42
CA PRO A 86 -2.22 7.42 -14.28
C PRO A 86 -2.71 8.10 -15.57
N ARG A 87 -1.88 9.00 -16.11
CA ARG A 87 -2.09 9.67 -17.40
C ARG A 87 -1.04 9.21 -18.37
N LEU A 88 -1.48 8.87 -19.58
CA LEU A 88 -0.61 8.47 -20.66
C LEU A 88 0.02 9.71 -21.33
N GLN A 89 1.30 9.65 -21.65
CA GLN A 89 1.96 10.56 -22.56
C GLN A 89 2.65 9.76 -23.67
N MET A 90 2.29 10.03 -24.91
CA MET A 90 2.93 9.45 -26.08
C MET A 90 4.19 10.23 -26.45
N LEU A 91 5.17 9.53 -27.00
CA LEU A 91 6.47 10.10 -27.38
C LEU A 91 6.80 9.76 -28.84
N SER A 92 5.80 9.79 -29.74
CA SER A 92 6.03 9.67 -31.17
C SER A 92 6.50 11.00 -31.76
N GLY A 93 7.00 10.99 -32.99
CA GLY A 93 7.35 12.21 -33.72
C GLY A 93 6.15 12.98 -34.28
N ASP A 94 4.93 12.45 -34.14
CA ASP A 94 3.69 13.05 -34.63
C ASP A 94 2.84 13.53 -33.45
N GLU A 95 2.80 14.88 -33.26
CA GLU A 95 2.10 15.48 -32.12
C GLU A 95 0.57 15.30 -32.21
N ASP A 96 -0.01 15.38 -33.41
CA ASP A 96 -1.45 15.23 -33.61
C ASP A 96 -1.88 13.79 -33.30
N PHE A 97 -1.06 12.83 -33.68
CA PHE A 97 -1.27 11.42 -33.33
C PHE A 97 -1.15 11.20 -31.82
N ASN A 98 -0.16 11.79 -31.14
CA ASN A 98 0.01 11.69 -29.69
C ASN A 98 -1.23 12.20 -28.97
N ASP A 99 -1.70 13.42 -29.31
CA ASP A 99 -2.88 14.04 -28.71
C ASP A 99 -4.15 13.18 -28.89
N GLU A 100 -4.30 12.57 -30.07
CA GLU A 100 -5.45 11.70 -30.36
C GLU A 100 -5.41 10.44 -29.49
N VAL A 101 -4.27 9.74 -29.44
CA VAL A 101 -4.11 8.49 -28.66
C VAL A 101 -4.31 8.77 -27.18
N GLU A 102 -3.70 9.81 -26.64
CA GLU A 102 -3.83 10.20 -25.23
C GLU A 102 -5.30 10.51 -24.88
N SER A 103 -5.98 11.27 -25.73
CA SER A 103 -7.40 11.62 -25.54
C SER A 103 -8.31 10.38 -25.58
N GLU A 104 -8.06 9.45 -26.50
CA GLU A 104 -8.84 8.21 -26.63
C GLU A 104 -8.57 7.27 -25.46
N PHE A 105 -7.31 7.16 -25.03
CA PHE A 105 -6.96 6.38 -23.84
C PHE A 105 -7.67 6.90 -22.59
N MET A 106 -7.67 8.22 -22.38
CA MET A 106 -8.36 8.82 -21.23
C MET A 106 -9.87 8.58 -21.27
N ARG A 107 -10.50 8.74 -22.46
CA ARG A 107 -11.94 8.44 -22.64
C ARG A 107 -12.27 6.98 -22.34
N TRP A 108 -11.42 6.06 -22.77
CA TRP A 108 -11.56 4.64 -22.45
C TRP A 108 -11.36 4.39 -20.95
N ALA A 109 -10.31 4.94 -20.35
CA ALA A 109 -10.00 4.78 -18.94
C ALA A 109 -11.15 5.24 -18.02
N ASP A 110 -11.81 6.37 -18.38
CA ASP A 110 -13.00 6.85 -17.70
C ASP A 110 -14.19 5.90 -17.88
N ALA A 111 -14.41 5.41 -19.11
CA ALA A 111 -15.52 4.50 -19.40
C ALA A 111 -15.43 3.18 -18.65
N VAL A 112 -14.22 2.65 -18.45
CA VAL A 112 -13.98 1.42 -17.67
C VAL A 112 -13.73 1.67 -16.18
N LYS A 113 -13.68 2.94 -15.74
CA LYS A 113 -13.34 3.36 -14.37
C LYS A 113 -11.96 2.82 -13.93
N LEU A 114 -10.97 2.95 -14.79
CA LEU A 114 -9.64 2.38 -14.62
C LEU A 114 -9.03 2.76 -13.26
N ALA A 115 -8.99 4.04 -12.90
CA ALA A 115 -8.43 4.52 -11.65
C ALA A 115 -9.06 3.86 -10.42
N SER A 116 -10.38 3.67 -10.42
CA SER A 116 -11.09 2.99 -9.33
C SER A 116 -10.69 1.52 -9.22
N LYS A 117 -10.59 0.82 -10.35
CA LYS A 117 -10.17 -0.58 -10.40
C LYS A 117 -8.72 -0.76 -9.91
N LEU A 118 -7.82 0.11 -10.35
CA LEU A 118 -6.42 0.10 -9.90
C LEU A 118 -6.30 0.35 -8.38
N ARG A 119 -7.08 1.31 -7.83
CA ARG A 119 -7.13 1.51 -6.37
C ARG A 119 -7.63 0.26 -5.64
N THR A 120 -8.68 -0.39 -6.15
CA THR A 120 -9.16 -1.65 -5.58
C THR A 120 -8.07 -2.73 -5.61
N MET A 121 -7.36 -2.89 -6.71
CA MET A 121 -6.24 -3.83 -6.82
C MET A 121 -5.11 -3.49 -5.83
N ARG A 122 -4.78 -2.19 -5.66
CA ARG A 122 -3.76 -1.77 -4.67
C ARG A 122 -4.20 -2.07 -3.24
N MET A 123 -5.48 -1.85 -2.91
CA MET A 123 -6.04 -2.24 -1.62
C MET A 123 -5.99 -3.75 -1.42
N SER A 124 -6.37 -4.54 -2.42
CA SER A 124 -6.30 -6.00 -2.37
C SER A 124 -4.87 -6.51 -2.18
N ARG A 125 -3.88 -5.95 -2.88
CA ARG A 125 -2.47 -6.31 -2.66
C ARG A 125 -2.05 -6.07 -1.21
N CYS A 126 -2.45 -4.95 -0.62
CA CYS A 126 -2.13 -4.65 0.77
C CYS A 126 -2.83 -5.59 1.76
N GLN A 127 -4.14 -5.79 1.56
CA GLN A 127 -5.01 -6.53 2.47
C GLN A 127 -4.93 -8.04 2.28
N ASP A 128 -4.91 -8.51 1.01
CA ASP A 128 -5.00 -9.93 0.66
C ASP A 128 -3.63 -10.54 0.26
N GLY A 129 -2.63 -9.67 0.05
CA GLY A 129 -1.29 -10.03 -0.38
C GLY A 129 -1.10 -9.97 -1.88
N GLU A 130 -2.17 -10.15 -2.64
CA GLU A 130 -2.14 -10.20 -4.09
C GLU A 130 -3.45 -9.67 -4.68
N ALA A 131 -3.41 -9.27 -5.94
CA ALA A 131 -4.57 -8.84 -6.71
C ALA A 131 -4.51 -9.42 -8.11
N PHE A 132 -5.65 -9.83 -8.63
CA PHE A 132 -5.79 -10.37 -9.97
C PHE A 132 -6.79 -9.57 -10.79
N ALA A 133 -6.50 -9.42 -12.08
CA ALA A 133 -7.45 -8.88 -13.04
C ALA A 133 -7.29 -9.58 -14.40
N VAL A 134 -8.40 -9.94 -15.02
CA VAL A 134 -8.42 -10.45 -16.38
C VAL A 134 -8.63 -9.31 -17.35
N LEU A 135 -7.79 -9.22 -18.37
CA LEU A 135 -7.96 -8.36 -19.54
C LEU A 135 -9.02 -8.99 -20.46
N ALA A 136 -10.25 -8.52 -20.35
CA ALA A 136 -11.41 -9.13 -21.00
C ALA A 136 -12.05 -8.16 -22.01
N THR A 137 -12.68 -8.71 -23.05
CA THR A 137 -13.49 -7.93 -23.99
C THR A 137 -14.90 -7.73 -23.46
N ASN A 138 -15.30 -6.47 -23.23
CA ASN A 138 -16.65 -6.12 -22.77
C ASN A 138 -17.41 -5.35 -23.88
N PRO A 139 -18.30 -6.01 -24.62
CA PRO A 139 -19.00 -5.39 -25.75
C PRO A 139 -19.96 -4.25 -25.33
N LYS A 140 -20.29 -4.13 -24.03
CA LYS A 140 -21.17 -3.08 -23.51
C LYS A 140 -20.49 -1.71 -23.36
N ILE A 141 -19.17 -1.65 -23.42
CA ILE A 141 -18.41 -0.40 -23.32
C ILE A 141 -18.74 0.47 -24.54
N LYS A 142 -19.14 1.71 -24.29
CA LYS A 142 -19.42 2.71 -25.35
C LYS A 142 -18.13 3.44 -25.78
N ASN A 143 -17.16 2.69 -26.28
CA ASN A 143 -15.88 3.18 -26.76
C ASN A 143 -15.43 2.25 -27.91
N PRO A 144 -14.66 2.70 -28.90
CA PRO A 144 -14.10 1.82 -29.94
C PRO A 144 -13.36 0.61 -29.35
N VAL A 145 -12.53 0.84 -28.36
CA VAL A 145 -11.83 -0.22 -27.61
C VAL A 145 -12.77 -0.86 -26.59
N LYS A 146 -12.90 -2.18 -26.63
CA LYS A 146 -13.79 -2.97 -25.78
C LYS A 146 -13.06 -3.62 -24.60
N LEU A 147 -11.76 -3.40 -24.48
CA LEU A 147 -10.97 -3.89 -23.37
C LEU A 147 -11.55 -3.43 -22.03
N ASP A 148 -11.67 -4.35 -21.10
CA ASP A 148 -12.07 -4.12 -19.71
C ASP A 148 -11.18 -4.91 -18.75
N LEU A 149 -11.09 -4.47 -17.50
CA LEU A 149 -10.43 -5.18 -16.41
C LEU A 149 -11.49 -5.84 -15.54
N MET A 150 -11.51 -7.15 -15.51
CA MET A 150 -12.36 -7.93 -14.62
C MET A 150 -11.55 -8.34 -13.38
N LEU A 151 -11.79 -7.66 -12.26
CA LEU A 151 -11.09 -7.93 -11.00
C LEU A 151 -11.52 -9.27 -10.42
N ILE A 152 -10.56 -10.02 -9.88
CA ILE A 152 -10.76 -11.34 -9.29
C ILE A 152 -10.16 -11.34 -7.89
N GLU A 153 -10.91 -11.86 -6.91
CA GLU A 153 -10.39 -12.06 -5.56
C GLU A 153 -9.33 -13.16 -5.53
N ALA A 154 -8.31 -12.97 -4.70
CA ALA A 154 -7.18 -13.88 -4.58
C ALA A 154 -7.58 -15.33 -4.24
N ASP A 155 -8.67 -15.52 -3.49
CA ASP A 155 -9.18 -16.85 -3.11
C ASP A 155 -9.78 -17.63 -4.28
N ARG A 156 -10.08 -16.94 -5.40
CA ARG A 156 -10.59 -17.60 -6.62
C ARG A 156 -9.49 -18.19 -7.50
N VAL A 157 -8.25 -17.75 -7.33
CA VAL A 157 -7.10 -18.36 -8.00
C VAL A 157 -6.52 -19.38 -7.05
N SER A 158 -6.80 -20.67 -7.29
CA SER A 158 -6.44 -21.75 -6.38
C SER A 158 -6.23 -23.05 -7.12
N GLY A 159 -5.28 -23.84 -6.65
CA GLY A 159 -5.04 -25.20 -7.09
C GLY A 159 -6.20 -26.16 -6.78
N ASP A 160 -6.17 -27.35 -7.34
CA ASP A 160 -7.04 -28.44 -6.91
C ASP A 160 -6.54 -28.97 -5.56
N LEU A 161 -7.48 -29.40 -4.71
CA LEU A 161 -7.18 -30.10 -3.45
C LEU A 161 -6.44 -31.45 -3.66
N LYS A 162 -6.18 -31.82 -4.90
CA LYS A 162 -5.41 -33.00 -5.25
C LYS A 162 -3.93 -32.67 -5.07
N TRP A 163 -3.30 -33.40 -4.19
CA TRP A 163 -1.88 -33.44 -3.84
C TRP A 163 -0.91 -33.75 -5.01
N LEU A 164 -1.38 -33.66 -6.24
CA LEU A 164 -0.71 -33.89 -7.50
C LEU A 164 -0.78 -32.62 -8.36
N GLU A 165 -0.40 -31.48 -7.78
CA GLU A 165 0.07 -30.40 -8.64
C GLU A 165 1.38 -30.89 -9.27
N ASP A 166 1.46 -30.78 -10.59
CA ASP A 166 2.68 -31.00 -11.36
C ASP A 166 3.79 -30.15 -10.75
N ASP A 167 5.04 -30.63 -10.73
CA ASP A 167 6.20 -29.90 -10.17
C ASP A 167 6.36 -28.47 -10.71
N THR A 168 5.61 -28.13 -11.76
CA THR A 168 5.59 -26.83 -12.45
C THR A 168 4.43 -25.94 -12.04
N SER A 169 3.59 -26.32 -11.08
CA SER A 169 2.45 -25.51 -10.65
C SER A 169 2.48 -25.15 -9.17
N VAL A 170 2.04 -23.92 -8.84
CA VAL A 170 1.93 -23.42 -7.46
C VAL A 170 0.54 -22.82 -7.26
N ASP A 171 -0.31 -23.51 -6.50
CA ASP A 171 -1.65 -23.07 -6.07
C ASP A 171 -2.46 -22.38 -7.18
N GLY A 172 -2.69 -23.11 -8.27
CA GLY A 172 -3.51 -22.67 -9.40
C GLY A 172 -2.80 -21.82 -10.44
N ILE A 173 -1.48 -21.68 -10.37
CA ILE A 173 -0.67 -21.01 -11.38
C ILE A 173 0.32 -22.03 -11.94
N SER A 174 0.31 -22.22 -13.26
CA SER A 174 1.29 -23.06 -13.96
C SER A 174 2.43 -22.21 -14.49
N PHE A 175 3.66 -22.72 -14.38
CA PHE A 175 4.88 -22.03 -14.78
C PHE A 175 5.63 -22.81 -15.87
N ASP A 176 6.37 -22.11 -16.69
CA ASP A 176 7.32 -22.67 -17.63
C ASP A 176 8.64 -23.07 -16.94
N GLN A 177 9.55 -23.67 -17.71
CA GLN A 177 10.88 -24.05 -17.22
C GLN A 177 11.76 -22.87 -16.74
N TRP A 178 11.38 -21.64 -17.05
CA TRP A 178 12.08 -20.42 -16.68
C TRP A 178 11.45 -19.72 -15.47
N GLY A 179 10.31 -20.25 -14.97
CA GLY A 179 9.54 -19.67 -13.88
C GLY A 179 8.58 -18.56 -14.31
N ASN A 180 8.29 -18.42 -15.61
CA ASN A 180 7.26 -17.49 -16.07
C ASN A 180 5.88 -18.14 -15.93
N PRO A 181 4.85 -17.41 -15.47
CA PRO A 181 3.49 -17.93 -15.43
C PRO A 181 2.96 -18.16 -16.86
N VAL A 182 2.31 -19.28 -17.08
CA VAL A 182 1.72 -19.68 -18.36
C VAL A 182 0.21 -19.66 -18.31
N ASP A 183 -0.38 -20.17 -17.23
CA ASP A 183 -1.81 -20.32 -17.08
C ASP A 183 -2.25 -20.13 -15.63
N TYR A 184 -3.47 -19.60 -15.48
CA TYR A 184 -4.11 -19.36 -14.18
C TYR A 184 -5.43 -20.10 -14.10
N ARG A 185 -5.56 -20.96 -13.12
CA ARG A 185 -6.80 -21.65 -12.79
C ARG A 185 -7.67 -20.78 -11.91
N VAL A 186 -8.80 -20.30 -12.44
CA VAL A 186 -9.72 -19.38 -11.77
C VAL A 186 -11.03 -20.10 -11.47
N LEU A 187 -11.41 -20.17 -10.21
CA LEU A 187 -12.69 -20.70 -9.77
C LEU A 187 -13.83 -19.79 -10.21
N LYS A 188 -14.93 -20.39 -10.66
CA LYS A 188 -16.14 -19.66 -11.08
C LYS A 188 -16.72 -18.83 -9.93
N TYR A 189 -16.78 -19.41 -8.73
CA TYR A 189 -17.29 -18.77 -7.51
C TYR A 189 -16.18 -18.68 -6.46
N HIS A 190 -16.32 -17.73 -5.55
CA HIS A 190 -15.44 -17.63 -4.40
C HIS A 190 -15.68 -18.84 -3.46
N PRO A 191 -14.63 -19.46 -2.86
CA PRO A 191 -14.80 -20.62 -1.96
C PRO A 191 -15.70 -20.36 -0.74
N GLY A 192 -15.91 -19.11 -0.36
CA GLY A 192 -16.84 -18.72 0.70
C GLY A 192 -18.24 -18.31 0.23
N ASP A 193 -18.55 -18.45 -1.07
CA ASP A 193 -19.87 -18.14 -1.63
C ASP A 193 -20.83 -19.32 -1.43
N VAL A 194 -22.13 -19.03 -1.28
CA VAL A 194 -23.19 -20.04 -1.16
C VAL A 194 -23.37 -20.88 -2.43
N HIS A 195 -22.92 -20.40 -3.59
CA HIS A 195 -22.98 -21.08 -4.86
C HIS A 195 -21.77 -21.96 -5.16
N TYR A 196 -20.74 -21.91 -4.30
CA TYR A 196 -19.52 -22.70 -4.50
C TYR A 196 -19.77 -24.18 -4.13
N MET A 197 -19.42 -25.07 -5.04
CA MET A 197 -19.36 -26.49 -4.80
C MET A 197 -17.94 -27.02 -5.02
N PRO A 198 -17.38 -27.82 -4.07
CA PRO A 198 -16.09 -28.46 -4.30
C PRO A 198 -16.13 -29.34 -5.56
N GLY A 199 -15.23 -29.05 -6.51
CA GLY A 199 -15.20 -29.75 -7.81
C GLY A 199 -15.87 -28.99 -8.95
N ASP A 200 -16.37 -27.77 -8.72
CA ASP A 200 -16.84 -26.88 -9.79
C ASP A 200 -15.74 -26.69 -10.85
N GLU A 201 -16.16 -26.59 -12.11
CA GLU A 201 -15.25 -26.28 -13.21
C GLU A 201 -14.55 -24.95 -12.99
N ALA A 202 -13.23 -24.97 -13.06
CA ALA A 202 -12.42 -23.77 -13.09
C ALA A 202 -12.22 -23.31 -14.54
N ILE A 203 -12.08 -22.00 -14.70
CA ILE A 203 -11.73 -21.40 -15.97
C ILE A 203 -10.21 -21.26 -16.01
N HIS A 204 -9.60 -21.67 -17.11
CA HIS A 204 -8.19 -21.48 -17.38
C HIS A 204 -7.99 -20.18 -18.15
N VAL A 205 -7.17 -19.28 -17.58
CA VAL A 205 -6.86 -17.97 -18.17
C VAL A 205 -5.38 -17.93 -18.50
N PRO A 206 -5.01 -17.80 -19.78
CA PRO A 206 -3.61 -17.66 -20.19
C PRO A 206 -2.97 -16.44 -19.52
N ALA A 207 -1.69 -16.55 -19.17
CA ALA A 207 -0.96 -15.51 -18.45
C ALA A 207 -0.90 -14.17 -19.20
N GLU A 208 -0.97 -14.19 -20.53
CA GLU A 208 -1.01 -12.98 -21.35
C GLU A 208 -2.24 -12.08 -21.07
N TYR A 209 -3.35 -12.69 -20.60
CA TYR A 209 -4.59 -11.99 -20.24
C TYR A 209 -4.78 -11.81 -18.75
N MET A 210 -3.85 -12.27 -17.90
CA MET A 210 -3.94 -12.15 -16.45
C MET A 210 -2.95 -11.13 -15.93
N LEU A 211 -3.44 -10.11 -15.25
CA LEU A 211 -2.63 -9.25 -14.39
C LEU A 211 -2.59 -9.88 -12.99
N HIS A 212 -1.40 -10.26 -12.54
CA HIS A 212 -1.16 -10.79 -11.19
C HIS A 212 -0.20 -9.87 -10.46
N ILE A 213 -0.67 -9.23 -9.41
CA ILE A 213 0.04 -8.16 -8.68
C ILE A 213 0.28 -8.61 -7.25
N PHE A 214 1.52 -8.81 -6.88
CA PHE A 214 1.94 -9.11 -5.52
C PHE A 214 3.35 -8.59 -5.25
N ARG A 215 3.77 -8.56 -3.99
CA ARG A 215 5.13 -8.18 -3.61
C ARG A 215 5.96 -9.45 -3.39
N GLN A 216 7.00 -9.59 -4.18
CA GLN A 216 7.92 -10.71 -4.07
C GLN A 216 9.01 -10.38 -3.03
N ASP A 217 8.76 -10.72 -1.76
CA ASP A 217 9.68 -10.43 -0.66
C ASP A 217 10.84 -11.43 -0.56
N ARG A 218 10.70 -12.63 -1.16
CA ARG A 218 11.74 -13.67 -1.22
C ARG A 218 11.88 -14.21 -2.65
N PRO A 219 13.11 -14.51 -3.12
CA PRO A 219 13.29 -15.26 -4.37
C PRO A 219 12.54 -16.60 -4.33
N GLY A 220 11.85 -16.94 -5.42
CA GLY A 220 11.05 -18.17 -5.49
C GLY A 220 9.69 -18.08 -4.80
N LEU A 221 9.21 -16.89 -4.44
CA LEU A 221 7.84 -16.67 -3.99
C LEU A 221 6.96 -16.43 -5.21
N HIS A 222 5.95 -17.28 -5.42
CA HIS A 222 5.04 -17.21 -6.57
C HIS A 222 3.65 -16.68 -6.22
N ARG A 223 3.31 -16.60 -4.94
CA ARG A 223 2.02 -16.10 -4.44
C ARG A 223 2.23 -15.08 -3.33
N GLY A 224 1.43 -14.03 -3.32
CA GLY A 224 1.56 -12.94 -2.36
C GLY A 224 1.02 -13.23 -0.97
N VAL A 225 1.62 -12.59 0.05
CA VAL A 225 1.11 -12.52 1.41
C VAL A 225 0.72 -11.09 1.76
N PRO A 226 -0.31 -10.86 2.62
CA PRO A 226 -0.73 -9.52 3.00
C PRO A 226 0.44 -8.65 3.48
N GLU A 227 0.53 -7.42 2.96
CA GLU A 227 1.57 -6.47 3.39
C GLU A 227 1.47 -6.14 4.89
N LEU A 228 0.27 -6.33 5.47
CA LEU A 228 -0.01 -6.13 6.89
C LEU A 228 0.41 -7.30 7.79
N THR A 229 0.95 -8.40 7.25
CA THR A 229 1.20 -9.65 7.98
C THR A 229 1.97 -9.43 9.29
N ALA A 230 3.07 -8.68 9.26
CA ALA A 230 3.86 -8.39 10.46
C ALA A 230 3.16 -7.43 11.44
N ALA A 231 2.22 -6.62 10.96
CA ALA A 231 1.44 -5.69 11.78
C ALA A 231 0.19 -6.30 12.40
N LEU A 232 -0.30 -7.45 11.92
CA LEU A 232 -1.53 -8.07 12.43
C LEU A 232 -1.52 -8.32 13.95
N PRO A 233 -0.44 -8.88 14.54
CA PRO A 233 -0.37 -9.02 16.00
C PRO A 233 -0.41 -7.68 16.73
N LEU A 234 0.22 -6.64 16.17
CA LEU A 234 0.26 -5.30 16.76
C LEU A 234 -1.12 -4.63 16.75
N PHE A 235 -1.89 -4.75 15.68
CA PHE A 235 -3.27 -4.29 15.64
C PHE A 235 -4.15 -4.99 16.68
N ALA A 236 -4.01 -6.30 16.82
CA ALA A 236 -4.74 -7.07 17.82
C ALA A 236 -4.36 -6.65 19.26
N GLN A 237 -3.08 -6.43 19.52
CA GLN A 237 -2.58 -5.95 20.83
C GLN A 237 -3.09 -4.54 21.14
N LEU A 238 -3.04 -3.62 20.18
CA LEU A 238 -3.54 -2.26 20.33
C LEU A 238 -5.04 -2.23 20.66
N ARG A 239 -5.84 -3.00 19.95
CA ARG A 239 -7.28 -3.13 20.22
C ARG A 239 -7.54 -3.66 21.61
N ARG A 240 -6.83 -4.74 22.01
CA ARG A 240 -6.96 -5.32 23.37
C ARG A 240 -6.55 -4.34 24.45
N TYR A 241 -5.47 -3.59 24.24
CA TYR A 241 -4.98 -2.59 25.18
C TYR A 241 -5.99 -1.46 25.36
N ASN A 242 -6.52 -0.90 24.27
CA ASN A 242 -7.53 0.16 24.33
C ASN A 242 -8.81 -0.31 25.05
N LEU A 243 -9.27 -1.53 24.80
CA LEU A 243 -10.41 -2.10 25.52
C LEU A 243 -10.13 -2.25 27.02
N ALA A 244 -8.94 -2.73 27.39
CA ALA A 244 -8.56 -2.88 28.79
C ALA A 244 -8.49 -1.53 29.52
N VAL A 245 -7.94 -0.50 28.87
CA VAL A 245 -7.90 0.87 29.43
C VAL A 245 -9.30 1.45 29.59
N LEU A 246 -10.17 1.24 28.59
CA LEU A 246 -11.57 1.69 28.66
C LEU A 246 -12.30 0.99 29.82
N SER A 247 -12.20 -0.34 29.92
CA SER A 247 -12.83 -1.10 31.00
C SER A 247 -12.31 -0.70 32.39
N ALA A 248 -11.01 -0.39 32.50
CA ALA A 248 -10.45 0.12 33.75
C ALA A 248 -11.00 1.51 34.10
N ALA A 249 -11.19 2.38 33.09
CA ALA A 249 -11.80 3.69 33.32
C ALA A 249 -13.29 3.61 33.67
N GLU A 250 -14.03 2.70 33.04
CA GLU A 250 -15.45 2.41 33.39
C GLU A 250 -15.58 1.89 34.81
N ALA A 251 -14.78 0.86 35.19
CA ALA A 251 -14.76 0.33 36.55
C ALA A 251 -14.40 1.42 37.58
N ALA A 252 -13.49 2.31 37.21
CA ALA A 252 -13.10 3.43 38.04
C ALA A 252 -14.23 4.45 38.24
N ALA A 253 -15.04 4.66 37.24
CA ALA A 253 -16.19 5.55 37.31
C ALA A 253 -17.36 4.94 38.10
N ASP A 254 -17.48 3.61 38.09
CA ASP A 254 -18.54 2.90 38.80
C ASP A 254 -18.30 2.82 40.34
N PHE A 255 -17.02 2.80 40.76
CA PHE A 255 -16.64 2.76 42.17
C PHE A 255 -16.36 4.17 42.73
N ALA A 256 -17.34 4.78 43.38
CA ALA A 256 -17.17 6.10 43.99
C ALA A 256 -16.28 6.09 45.22
N ALA A 257 -16.38 5.05 46.08
CA ALA A 257 -15.61 4.91 47.28
C ALA A 257 -15.67 3.47 47.86
N VAL A 258 -14.66 3.11 48.63
CA VAL A 258 -14.64 1.86 49.38
C VAL A 258 -14.55 2.21 50.87
N LEU A 259 -15.45 1.67 51.66
CA LEU A 259 -15.38 1.74 53.11
C LEU A 259 -14.50 0.60 53.63
N TYR A 260 -13.50 0.89 54.41
CA TYR A 260 -12.62 -0.11 55.00
C TYR A 260 -12.28 0.24 56.45
N THR A 261 -11.96 -0.78 57.25
CA THR A 261 -11.52 -0.62 58.63
C THR A 261 -10.23 -1.37 58.84
N ASP A 262 -9.35 -0.82 59.65
CA ASP A 262 -8.12 -1.46 60.13
C ASP A 262 -8.34 -2.17 61.51
N ALA A 263 -9.55 -2.10 62.03
CA ALA A 263 -9.88 -2.74 63.31
C ALA A 263 -9.92 -4.27 63.18
N PRO A 264 -9.35 -5.05 64.15
CA PRO A 264 -9.48 -6.49 64.14
C PRO A 264 -10.94 -6.88 64.36
N ALA A 265 -11.39 -7.93 63.63
CA ALA A 265 -12.74 -8.47 63.83
C ALA A 265 -12.95 -8.99 65.22
N ASN A 266 -13.62 -8.24 66.10
CA ASN A 266 -13.83 -8.58 67.55
C ASN A 266 -15.09 -9.40 67.76
N GLY A 267 -15.71 -10.00 66.76
CA GLY A 267 -16.86 -10.91 66.89
C GLY A 267 -18.21 -10.23 67.21
N GLU A 268 -18.27 -8.91 67.31
CA GLU A 268 -19.55 -8.17 67.30
C GLU A 268 -19.94 -7.91 65.86
N SER A 269 -21.23 -8.12 65.51
CA SER A 269 -21.75 -7.87 64.19
C SER A 269 -21.73 -6.36 63.91
N ASP A 270 -20.87 -5.94 62.98
CA ASP A 270 -20.87 -4.58 62.47
C ASP A 270 -22.20 -4.31 61.70
N GLU A 271 -22.70 -3.08 61.78
CA GLU A 271 -23.91 -2.66 61.07
C GLU A 271 -23.78 -2.75 59.52
N VAL A 272 -22.59 -2.96 59.02
CA VAL A 272 -22.27 -3.11 57.59
C VAL A 272 -21.62 -4.47 57.34
N GLU A 273 -22.30 -5.32 56.59
CA GLU A 273 -21.74 -6.64 56.20
C GLU A 273 -20.64 -6.50 55.14
N PRO A 274 -19.63 -7.40 55.18
CA PRO A 274 -18.62 -7.44 54.12
C PRO A 274 -19.28 -7.60 52.73
N MET A 275 -18.87 -6.82 51.75
CA MET A 275 -19.42 -6.80 50.36
C MET A 275 -20.78 -6.14 50.22
N ASP A 276 -21.29 -5.45 51.22
CA ASP A 276 -22.53 -4.69 51.10
C ASP A 276 -22.34 -3.45 50.20
N THR A 277 -23.35 -3.11 49.39
CA THR A 277 -23.29 -1.97 48.47
C THR A 277 -24.23 -0.87 48.94
N ILE A 278 -23.69 0.33 49.16
CA ILE A 278 -24.46 1.51 49.56
C ILE A 278 -24.61 2.39 48.31
N PRO A 279 -25.83 2.62 47.77
CA PRO A 279 -26.04 3.51 46.63
C PRO A 279 -25.69 4.95 47.04
N LEU A 280 -24.85 5.62 46.27
CA LEU A 280 -24.50 7.02 46.44
C LEU A 280 -25.33 7.90 45.50
N GLU A 281 -26.09 8.81 46.10
CA GLU A 281 -26.83 9.84 45.36
C GLU A 281 -26.02 11.15 45.24
N ARG A 282 -26.32 11.96 44.23
CA ARG A 282 -25.69 13.28 44.07
C ARG A 282 -25.96 14.17 45.28
N ASN A 283 -24.90 14.79 45.84
CA ASN A 283 -24.95 15.67 47.03
C ASN A 283 -25.32 14.96 48.33
N MET A 284 -25.14 13.64 48.41
CA MET A 284 -25.34 12.89 49.65
C MET A 284 -24.14 13.11 50.57
N MET A 285 -24.41 13.34 51.87
CA MET A 285 -23.41 13.37 52.90
C MET A 285 -23.49 12.05 53.66
N LEU A 286 -22.41 11.25 53.54
CA LEU A 286 -22.33 9.96 54.18
C LEU A 286 -21.58 10.09 55.52
N THR A 287 -22.17 9.63 56.63
CA THR A 287 -21.51 9.44 57.92
C THR A 287 -21.08 7.98 58.04
N VAL A 288 -19.83 7.75 58.35
CA VAL A 288 -19.28 6.39 58.53
C VAL A 288 -19.16 6.04 60.00
N PRO A 289 -19.35 4.77 60.39
CA PRO A 289 -19.21 4.32 61.78
C PRO A 289 -17.81 4.59 62.34
N ALA A 290 -17.67 4.70 63.68
CA ALA A 290 -16.40 4.96 64.32
C ALA A 290 -15.38 3.84 63.98
N GLY A 291 -14.18 4.24 63.55
CA GLY A 291 -13.13 3.29 63.13
C GLY A 291 -13.11 2.90 61.66
N TRP A 292 -14.16 3.26 60.93
CA TRP A 292 -14.19 3.06 59.49
C TRP A 292 -13.60 4.27 58.74
N LYS A 293 -12.94 3.98 57.64
CA LYS A 293 -12.35 4.98 56.74
C LYS A 293 -12.96 4.84 55.35
N MET A 294 -13.21 5.94 54.72
CA MET A 294 -13.59 5.97 53.28
C MET A 294 -12.33 6.18 52.47
N GLY A 295 -12.00 5.22 51.67
CA GLY A 295 -10.95 5.34 50.66
C GLY A 295 -11.60 5.57 49.31
N GLN A 296 -11.19 6.63 48.61
CA GLN A 296 -11.51 6.78 47.21
C GLN A 296 -10.61 5.84 46.44
N LEU A 297 -11.19 4.98 45.63
CA LEU A 297 -10.42 4.27 44.62
C LEU A 297 -9.92 5.34 43.62
N ASP A 298 -8.64 5.71 43.81
CA ASP A 298 -7.94 6.54 42.82
C ASP A 298 -7.32 5.61 41.76
N PRO A 299 -8.05 5.33 40.67
CA PRO A 299 -7.52 4.48 39.63
C PRO A 299 -6.43 5.24 38.94
N LYS A 300 -5.21 4.84 39.11
CA LYS A 300 -4.04 5.35 38.36
C LYS A 300 -4.10 5.01 36.87
N GLN A 301 -5.27 4.68 36.37
CA GLN A 301 -5.58 4.39 34.97
C GLN A 301 -6.70 5.33 34.47
N PRO A 302 -6.63 5.86 33.25
CA PRO A 302 -5.58 5.59 32.26
C PRO A 302 -4.23 6.15 32.70
N ALA A 303 -3.19 5.32 32.62
CA ALA A 303 -1.83 5.76 32.93
C ALA A 303 -1.46 6.96 32.06
N ALA A 304 -0.70 7.90 32.60
CA ALA A 304 -0.19 9.06 31.87
C ALA A 304 0.52 8.69 30.54
N ASN A 305 0.98 7.44 30.45
CA ASN A 305 1.73 6.90 29.30
C ASN A 305 0.84 6.23 28.23
N HIS A 306 -0.52 6.28 28.33
CA HIS A 306 -1.39 5.64 27.33
C HIS A 306 -1.12 6.14 25.91
N SER A 307 -1.08 7.46 25.72
CA SER A 307 -0.86 8.06 24.38
C SER A 307 0.52 7.71 23.83
N GLU A 308 1.55 7.67 24.68
CA GLU A 308 2.91 7.32 24.28
C GLU A 308 3.01 5.85 23.86
N PHE A 309 2.38 4.94 24.59
CA PHE A 309 2.35 3.52 24.26
C PHE A 309 1.61 3.26 22.93
N VAL A 310 0.45 3.89 22.71
CA VAL A 310 -0.28 3.83 21.45
C VAL A 310 0.57 4.35 20.29
N LYS A 311 1.28 5.46 20.50
CA LYS A 311 2.20 6.03 19.49
C LYS A 311 3.32 5.09 19.12
N ILE A 312 3.92 4.38 20.09
CA ILE A 312 4.98 3.39 19.83
C ILE A 312 4.44 2.25 18.97
N ILE A 313 3.30 1.65 19.33
CA ILE A 313 2.70 0.56 18.54
C ILE A 313 2.34 1.03 17.12
N LEU A 314 1.75 2.21 16.97
CA LEU A 314 1.44 2.74 15.64
C LEU A 314 2.69 3.04 14.82
N SER A 315 3.79 3.43 15.46
CA SER A 315 5.08 3.63 14.78
C SER A 315 5.66 2.30 14.25
N GLU A 316 5.54 1.21 15.00
CA GLU A 316 5.94 -0.14 14.54
C GLU A 316 5.05 -0.61 13.37
N ILE A 317 3.73 -0.41 13.47
CA ILE A 317 2.79 -0.71 12.39
C ILE A 317 3.15 0.09 11.13
N ALA A 318 3.41 1.39 11.26
CA ALA A 318 3.81 2.25 10.15
C ALA A 318 5.08 1.74 9.47
N ARG A 319 6.04 1.26 10.27
CA ARG A 319 7.29 0.71 9.75
C ARG A 319 7.11 -0.55 8.91
N CYS A 320 6.11 -1.38 9.22
CA CYS A 320 5.79 -2.60 8.48
C CYS A 320 5.53 -2.32 6.98
N VAL A 321 4.83 -1.22 6.67
CA VAL A 321 4.46 -0.82 5.30
C VAL A 321 5.26 0.37 4.76
N VAL A 322 6.39 0.67 5.39
CA VAL A 322 7.34 1.74 4.98
C VAL A 322 6.67 3.12 4.94
N THR A 323 5.77 3.38 5.88
CA THR A 323 5.19 4.70 6.11
C THR A 323 5.66 5.29 7.44
N THR A 324 5.23 6.51 7.77
CA THR A 324 5.58 7.18 9.03
C THR A 324 4.40 7.22 10.00
N TYR A 325 4.69 7.42 11.29
CA TYR A 325 3.65 7.55 12.31
C TYR A 325 2.65 8.66 11.96
N GLY A 326 3.16 9.84 11.59
CA GLY A 326 2.32 10.99 11.26
C GLY A 326 1.34 10.68 10.14
N THR A 327 1.81 10.01 9.11
CA THR A 327 0.98 9.60 7.96
C THR A 327 -0.06 8.54 8.35
N LEU A 328 0.33 7.52 9.13
CA LEU A 328 -0.58 6.46 9.58
C LEU A 328 -1.65 6.97 10.54
N ALA A 329 -1.23 7.76 11.53
CA ALA A 329 -2.11 8.25 12.59
C ALA A 329 -2.89 9.52 12.21
N GLY A 330 -2.47 10.21 11.14
CA GLY A 330 -2.96 11.54 10.80
C GLY A 330 -2.58 12.61 11.85
N ASP A 331 -1.54 12.34 12.65
CA ASP A 331 -1.10 13.20 13.74
C ASP A 331 0.29 13.79 13.44
N PHE A 332 0.29 15.05 13.12
CA PHE A 332 1.49 15.85 12.83
C PHE A 332 1.81 16.86 13.95
N SER A 333 1.12 16.78 15.09
CA SER A 333 1.24 17.74 16.20
C SER A 333 2.66 17.83 16.80
N GLY A 334 3.42 16.74 16.75
CA GLY A 334 4.81 16.68 17.22
C GLY A 334 5.85 17.02 16.16
N HIS A 335 5.47 17.41 14.94
CA HIS A 335 6.40 17.69 13.86
C HIS A 335 6.72 19.21 13.79
N ASN A 336 8.00 19.51 13.54
CA ASN A 336 8.41 20.78 13.00
C ASN A 336 8.56 20.68 11.47
N TYR A 337 8.77 21.82 10.81
CA TYR A 337 8.93 21.84 9.34
C TYR A 337 10.01 20.88 8.82
N ALA A 338 11.14 20.76 9.50
CA ALA A 338 12.25 19.92 9.07
C ALA A 338 11.92 18.44 9.22
N SER A 339 11.37 18.03 10.37
CA SER A 339 10.98 16.62 10.62
C SER A 339 9.83 16.18 9.73
N GLY A 340 8.79 17.01 9.56
CA GLY A 340 7.67 16.71 8.66
C GLY A 340 8.10 16.57 7.20
N ARG A 341 9.07 17.39 6.76
CA ARG A 341 9.65 17.26 5.41
C ARG A 341 10.43 15.95 5.23
N LEU A 342 11.21 15.54 6.23
CA LEU A 342 11.97 14.28 6.18
C LEU A 342 11.01 13.08 6.12
N ASP A 343 10.00 13.07 6.95
CA ASP A 343 8.96 12.03 6.97
C ASP A 343 8.28 11.92 5.61
N ASN A 344 7.87 13.05 5.03
CA ASN A 344 7.24 13.08 3.72
C ASN A 344 8.19 12.57 2.62
N GLN A 345 9.49 12.91 2.67
CA GLN A 345 10.47 12.43 1.70
C GLN A 345 10.67 10.91 1.76
N ILE A 346 10.73 10.33 2.96
CA ILE A 346 10.88 8.87 3.14
C ILE A 346 9.65 8.16 2.59
N TYR A 347 8.47 8.62 2.96
CA TYR A 347 7.21 8.05 2.50
C TYR A 347 7.04 8.19 0.97
N HIS A 348 7.25 9.38 0.44
CA HIS A 348 7.13 9.63 -1.00
C HIS A 348 8.08 8.76 -1.84
N LYS A 349 9.30 8.48 -1.35
CA LYS A 349 10.22 7.55 -2.02
C LYS A 349 9.62 6.16 -2.14
N SER A 350 8.93 5.66 -1.12
CA SER A 350 8.27 4.34 -1.18
C SER A 350 7.13 4.33 -2.21
N ILE A 351 6.36 5.42 -2.31
CA ILE A 351 5.30 5.58 -3.32
C ILE A 351 5.88 5.61 -4.74
N LEU A 352 7.00 6.30 -4.97
CA LEU A 352 7.64 6.30 -6.29
C LEU A 352 8.10 4.92 -6.73
N VAL A 353 8.66 4.13 -5.81
CA VAL A 353 9.04 2.73 -6.10
C VAL A 353 7.82 1.88 -6.42
N ASP A 354 6.74 2.06 -5.66
CA ASP A 354 5.48 1.35 -5.90
C ASP A 354 4.88 1.74 -7.26
N ARG A 355 4.84 3.04 -7.60
CA ARG A 355 4.38 3.52 -8.92
C ARG A 355 5.17 2.92 -10.08
N SER A 356 6.50 2.85 -9.97
CA SER A 356 7.34 2.22 -10.99
C SER A 356 7.00 0.74 -11.20
N PHE A 357 6.69 0.02 -10.13
CA PHE A 357 6.19 -1.35 -10.22
C PHE A 357 4.84 -1.41 -10.96
N TRP A 358 3.89 -0.50 -10.65
CA TRP A 358 2.60 -0.42 -11.32
C TRP A 358 2.71 -0.08 -12.80
N GLU A 359 3.66 0.78 -13.18
CA GLU A 359 3.95 1.10 -14.57
C GLU A 359 4.38 -0.15 -15.35
N THR A 360 5.34 -0.89 -14.81
CA THR A 360 5.93 -2.04 -15.48
C THR A 360 4.98 -3.24 -15.55
N GLU A 361 4.38 -3.60 -14.41
CA GLU A 361 3.62 -4.85 -14.29
C GLU A 361 2.15 -4.72 -14.72
N VAL A 362 1.62 -3.50 -14.70
CA VAL A 362 0.18 -3.27 -14.94
C VAL A 362 -0.06 -2.39 -16.14
N LEU A 363 0.42 -1.14 -16.08
CA LEU A 363 0.01 -0.12 -17.04
C LEU A 363 0.53 -0.40 -18.44
N ASN A 364 1.79 -0.82 -18.56
CA ASN A 364 2.37 -1.16 -19.87
C ASN A 364 1.64 -2.35 -20.49
N ARG A 365 1.27 -3.36 -19.71
CA ARG A 365 0.51 -4.51 -20.21
C ARG A 365 -0.92 -4.12 -20.64
N ILE A 366 -1.59 -3.26 -19.86
CA ILE A 366 -2.90 -2.71 -20.24
C ILE A 366 -2.77 -1.91 -21.53
N PHE A 367 -1.76 -1.05 -21.62
CA PHE A 367 -1.54 -0.19 -22.79
C PHE A 367 -1.26 -1.00 -24.05
N GLU A 368 -0.44 -2.04 -24.00
CA GLU A 368 -0.14 -2.91 -25.13
C GLU A 368 -1.41 -3.56 -25.71
N VAL A 369 -2.27 -4.10 -24.85
CA VAL A 369 -3.52 -4.72 -25.28
C VAL A 369 -4.50 -3.66 -25.80
N TRP A 370 -4.63 -2.53 -25.08
CA TRP A 370 -5.47 -1.41 -25.46
C TRP A 370 -5.04 -0.82 -26.81
N PHE A 371 -3.75 -0.56 -26.98
CA PHE A 371 -3.20 0.05 -28.18
C PHE A 371 -3.36 -0.85 -29.41
N ARG A 372 -3.17 -2.15 -29.25
CA ARG A 372 -3.43 -3.14 -30.29
C ARG A 372 -4.91 -3.12 -30.72
N GLU A 373 -5.84 -3.10 -29.78
CA GLU A 373 -7.27 -3.02 -30.10
C GLU A 373 -7.64 -1.67 -30.72
N TYR A 374 -7.06 -0.57 -30.23
CA TYR A 374 -7.25 0.77 -30.76
C TYR A 374 -6.80 0.88 -32.22
N THR A 375 -5.61 0.40 -32.54
CA THR A 375 -5.08 0.44 -33.91
C THR A 375 -5.91 -0.41 -34.88
N LEU A 376 -6.39 -1.56 -34.43
CA LEU A 376 -7.31 -2.39 -35.22
C LEU A 376 -8.67 -1.69 -35.43
N ALA A 377 -9.23 -1.08 -34.40
CA ALA A 377 -10.53 -0.40 -34.49
C ALA A 377 -10.47 0.86 -35.37
N THR A 378 -9.34 1.56 -35.42
CA THR A 378 -9.13 2.79 -36.20
C THR A 378 -8.47 2.56 -37.55
N MET A 379 -8.13 1.29 -37.90
CA MET A 379 -7.41 0.90 -39.13
C MET A 379 -6.06 1.65 -39.29
N LYS A 380 -5.43 2.04 -38.20
CA LYS A 380 -4.12 2.68 -38.20
C LYS A 380 -3.04 1.61 -38.16
N ASN A 381 -2.12 1.65 -39.11
CA ASN A 381 -0.98 0.71 -39.11
C ASN A 381 0.20 1.36 -38.41
N VAL A 382 0.16 1.38 -37.07
CA VAL A 382 1.23 1.93 -36.21
C VAL A 382 1.76 0.81 -35.36
N LEU A 383 3.07 0.63 -35.37
CA LEU A 383 3.79 -0.25 -34.44
C LEU A 383 3.90 0.45 -33.07
N THR A 384 4.15 -0.33 -32.03
CA THR A 384 4.28 0.14 -30.64
C THR A 384 5.14 1.40 -30.54
N GLU A 385 4.57 2.48 -29.99
CA GLU A 385 5.25 3.76 -29.81
C GLU A 385 5.74 3.92 -28.37
N ARG A 386 6.81 4.71 -28.19
CA ARG A 386 7.34 5.05 -26.87
C ARG A 386 6.33 5.89 -26.13
N HIS A 387 6.14 5.59 -24.82
CA HIS A 387 5.23 6.33 -23.95
C HIS A 387 5.80 6.45 -22.54
N LEU A 388 5.22 7.34 -21.76
CA LEU A 388 5.49 7.55 -20.34
C LEU A 388 4.16 7.64 -19.57
N TRP A 389 4.24 7.43 -18.28
CA TRP A 389 3.12 7.58 -17.36
C TRP A 389 3.34 8.77 -16.45
N PHE A 390 2.30 9.56 -16.24
CA PHE A 390 2.26 10.64 -15.27
C PHE A 390 1.28 10.29 -14.15
N TRP A 391 1.68 10.61 -12.93
CA TRP A 391 0.90 10.41 -11.73
C TRP A 391 0.60 11.76 -11.10
N ASP A 392 -0.40 11.78 -10.18
CA ASP A 392 -0.63 12.96 -9.36
C ASP A 392 0.65 13.36 -8.64
N GLY A 393 0.98 14.65 -8.68
CA GLY A 393 2.15 15.21 -8.01
C GLY A 393 1.98 15.16 -6.49
N ALA A 394 3.10 15.19 -5.77
CA ALA A 394 3.07 15.41 -4.34
C ALA A 394 2.89 16.89 -4.02
N GLU A 395 1.93 17.23 -3.17
CA GLU A 395 1.75 18.61 -2.73
C GLU A 395 3.00 19.09 -1.95
N SER A 396 3.40 20.32 -2.22
CA SER A 396 4.53 20.94 -1.53
C SER A 396 4.12 21.46 -0.16
N VAL A 397 4.88 21.13 0.87
CA VAL A 397 4.71 21.68 2.23
C VAL A 397 4.93 23.18 2.28
N ASP A 398 5.78 23.73 1.39
CA ASP A 398 6.06 25.18 1.28
C ASP A 398 6.09 25.55 -0.20
N PRO A 399 4.95 25.95 -0.77
CA PRO A 399 4.83 26.29 -2.19
C PRO A 399 5.78 27.43 -2.61
N ALA A 400 6.02 28.43 -1.74
CA ALA A 400 6.86 29.58 -2.06
C ALA A 400 8.35 29.18 -2.22
N LYS A 401 8.87 28.36 -1.28
CA LYS A 401 10.24 27.85 -1.39
C LYS A 401 10.41 26.89 -2.56
N THR A 402 9.39 26.08 -2.82
CA THR A 402 9.41 25.15 -3.96
C THR A 402 9.43 25.92 -5.28
N ALA A 403 8.58 26.92 -5.45
CA ALA A 403 8.58 27.79 -6.63
C ALA A 403 9.92 28.50 -6.85
N THR A 404 10.53 29.04 -5.79
CA THR A 404 11.86 29.65 -5.87
C THR A 404 12.96 28.65 -6.26
N ALA A 405 12.89 27.44 -5.73
CA ALA A 405 13.84 26.37 -6.08
C ALA A 405 13.65 25.91 -7.53
N GLN A 406 12.41 25.84 -7.99
CA GLN A 406 12.04 25.49 -9.36
C GLN A 406 12.55 26.53 -10.36
N GLU A 407 12.33 27.84 -10.08
CA GLU A 407 12.87 28.94 -10.87
C GLU A 407 14.39 28.87 -11.00
N LYS A 408 15.11 28.67 -9.88
CA LYS A 408 16.56 28.54 -9.88
C LYS A 408 17.05 27.33 -10.67
N ARG A 409 16.40 26.18 -10.56
CA ARG A 409 16.78 24.98 -11.31
C ARG A 409 16.57 25.15 -12.81
N LEU A 410 15.47 25.79 -13.22
CA LEU A 410 15.22 26.13 -14.63
C LEU A 410 16.25 27.14 -15.13
N ALA A 411 16.55 28.17 -14.36
CA ALA A 411 17.53 29.19 -14.71
C ALA A 411 18.96 28.63 -14.86
N ASN A 412 19.34 27.65 -14.02
CA ASN A 412 20.65 26.98 -14.06
C ASN A 412 20.72 25.80 -15.06
N ASN A 413 19.66 25.54 -15.82
CA ASN A 413 19.56 24.40 -16.74
C ASN A 413 19.81 23.03 -16.08
N THR A 414 19.57 22.91 -14.76
CA THR A 414 19.67 21.61 -14.04
C THR A 414 18.40 20.80 -14.11
N THR A 415 17.34 21.35 -14.66
CA THR A 415 16.05 20.67 -14.92
C THR A 415 15.43 21.24 -16.19
N THR A 416 14.43 20.56 -16.73
CA THR A 416 13.63 21.00 -17.86
C THR A 416 12.21 21.36 -17.42
N LEU A 417 11.50 22.18 -18.21
CA LEU A 417 10.10 22.47 -17.96
C LEU A 417 9.26 21.18 -17.93
N ALA A 418 9.56 20.26 -18.84
CA ALA A 418 8.90 18.95 -18.88
C ALA A 418 9.09 18.18 -17.58
N ALA A 419 10.32 18.12 -17.04
CA ALA A 419 10.61 17.42 -15.79
C ALA A 419 9.93 18.09 -14.58
N GLU A 420 9.86 19.43 -14.54
CA GLU A 420 9.16 20.13 -13.45
C GLU A 420 7.63 19.95 -13.55
N CYS A 421 7.06 20.03 -14.75
CA CYS A 421 5.64 19.74 -14.95
C CYS A 421 5.29 18.30 -14.59
N ALA A 422 6.16 17.34 -14.92
CA ALA A 422 5.98 15.91 -14.58
C ALA A 422 5.92 15.68 -13.06
N LYS A 423 6.70 16.41 -12.26
CA LYS A 423 6.65 16.34 -10.78
C LYS A 423 5.28 16.74 -10.24
N ASP A 424 4.61 17.68 -10.92
CA ASP A 424 3.28 18.15 -10.57
C ASP A 424 2.17 17.33 -11.23
N GLY A 425 2.51 16.22 -11.91
CA GLY A 425 1.57 15.35 -12.61
C GLY A 425 0.95 16.01 -13.85
N ARG A 426 1.63 16.97 -14.47
CA ARG A 426 1.15 17.72 -15.64
C ARG A 426 2.01 17.44 -16.85
N ASP A 427 1.37 17.28 -18.01
CA ASP A 427 2.07 17.29 -19.30
C ASP A 427 2.49 18.72 -19.65
N TYR A 428 3.77 18.92 -19.98
CA TYR A 428 4.32 20.24 -20.27
C TYR A 428 3.77 20.84 -21.58
N MET A 429 3.47 20.03 -22.59
CA MET A 429 2.89 20.50 -23.85
C MET A 429 1.48 21.04 -23.64
N SER A 430 0.65 20.31 -22.88
CA SER A 430 -0.68 20.78 -22.49
C SER A 430 -0.62 22.10 -21.71
N VAL A 431 0.35 22.22 -20.81
CA VAL A 431 0.57 23.47 -20.03
C VAL A 431 0.96 24.62 -20.97
N LEU A 432 1.89 24.40 -21.90
CA LEU A 432 2.32 25.44 -22.86
C LEU A 432 1.19 25.84 -23.82
N ARG A 433 0.45 24.88 -24.37
CA ARG A 433 -0.71 25.15 -25.23
C ARG A 433 -1.79 25.94 -24.50
N GLN A 434 -2.07 25.56 -23.23
CA GLN A 434 -3.05 26.28 -22.42
C GLN A 434 -2.58 27.72 -22.14
N ARG A 435 -1.31 27.93 -21.77
CA ARG A 435 -0.75 29.26 -21.56
C ARG A 435 -0.77 30.11 -22.84
N ALA A 436 -0.50 29.52 -23.99
CA ALA A 436 -0.60 30.23 -25.28
C ALA A 436 -2.04 30.72 -25.56
N LYS A 437 -3.06 29.88 -25.27
CA LYS A 437 -4.47 30.26 -25.37
C LYS A 437 -4.81 31.40 -24.39
N GLU A 438 -4.35 31.32 -23.15
CA GLU A 438 -4.55 32.35 -22.13
C GLU A 438 -3.90 33.66 -22.52
N TYR A 439 -2.65 33.64 -22.99
CA TYR A 439 -1.97 34.85 -23.45
C TYR A 439 -2.69 35.50 -24.65
N LYS A 440 -3.20 34.71 -25.58
CA LYS A 440 -4.00 35.21 -26.71
C LYS A 440 -5.27 35.91 -26.18
N LEU A 441 -6.01 35.24 -25.30
CA LEU A 441 -7.23 35.80 -24.70
C LEU A 441 -6.94 37.04 -23.84
N MET A 442 -5.87 37.06 -23.06
CA MET A 442 -5.45 38.22 -22.28
C MET A 442 -5.19 39.42 -23.16
N ARG A 443 -4.50 39.24 -24.31
CA ARG A 443 -4.28 40.32 -25.28
C ARG A 443 -5.58 40.83 -25.88
N GLU A 444 -6.50 39.93 -26.24
CA GLU A 444 -7.82 40.27 -26.79
C GLU A 444 -8.66 41.07 -25.78
N LEU A 445 -8.56 40.75 -24.48
CA LEU A 445 -9.29 41.41 -23.41
C LEU A 445 -8.57 42.66 -22.81
N GLY A 446 -7.37 42.99 -23.28
CA GLY A 446 -6.56 44.13 -22.76
C GLY A 446 -6.03 43.90 -21.33
N ILE A 447 -5.91 42.62 -20.87
CA ILE A 447 -5.35 42.27 -19.58
C ILE A 447 -3.81 42.29 -19.68
N PRO A 448 -3.08 42.99 -18.80
CA PRO A 448 -1.62 42.99 -18.85
C PRO A 448 -1.05 41.60 -18.57
N VAL A 449 -0.17 41.15 -19.46
CA VAL A 449 0.53 39.85 -19.31
C VAL A 449 1.69 40.10 -18.31
N ALA A 450 1.65 39.41 -17.16
CA ALA A 450 2.71 39.45 -16.18
C ALA A 450 3.95 38.70 -16.70
N GLY A 451 4.92 39.44 -17.18
CA GLY A 451 6.21 38.93 -17.66
C GLY A 451 6.91 40.05 -18.37
N LYS A 452 8.10 40.42 -17.92
CA LYS A 452 8.90 41.42 -18.62
C LYS A 452 9.05 40.99 -20.07
N GLU A 453 8.44 41.73 -21.00
CA GLU A 453 8.88 41.76 -22.37
C GLU A 453 10.36 42.18 -22.36
N LYS A 454 11.27 41.20 -22.40
CA LYS A 454 12.57 41.52 -22.98
C LYS A 454 12.27 41.91 -24.42
N ASN A 455 12.33 43.22 -24.72
CA ASN A 455 12.38 43.72 -26.07
C ASN A 455 13.44 42.91 -26.83
N ILE A 456 13.02 41.87 -27.55
CA ILE A 456 13.80 41.37 -28.67
C ILE A 456 13.60 42.49 -29.72
N GLN A 457 14.44 43.51 -29.68
CA GLN A 457 14.62 44.36 -30.85
C GLN A 457 15.12 43.45 -31.93
N PRO A 458 14.47 43.36 -33.12
CA PRO A 458 15.07 42.71 -34.27
C PRO A 458 16.42 43.41 -34.51
N GLU A 459 17.50 42.64 -34.58
CA GLU A 459 18.79 43.16 -35.04
C GLU A 459 18.54 43.94 -36.33
N PRO A 460 19.06 45.17 -36.45
CA PRO A 460 18.99 45.90 -37.69
C PRO A 460 19.72 45.04 -38.74
N ASP A 461 19.04 44.80 -39.85
CA ASP A 461 19.58 44.18 -41.07
C ASP A 461 20.76 45.08 -41.52
N ASP A 462 21.99 44.70 -41.16
CA ASP A 462 23.21 45.34 -41.61
C ASP A 462 23.52 44.94 -43.03
N GLY A 463 22.79 45.57 -43.96
CA GLY A 463 23.03 45.51 -45.41
C GLY A 463 24.36 46.16 -45.77
N SER A 464 25.49 45.64 -45.28
CA SER A 464 26.80 45.97 -45.82
C SER A 464 27.19 44.97 -46.90
N GLU A 465 27.01 45.40 -48.15
CA GLU A 465 27.63 44.78 -49.33
C GLU A 465 29.18 44.78 -49.16
N PRO A 466 29.86 43.69 -49.54
CA PRO A 466 31.34 43.69 -49.56
C PRO A 466 31.85 44.60 -50.63
N LYS A 467 32.56 45.66 -50.23
CA LYS A 467 33.38 46.47 -51.14
C LYS A 467 34.57 45.61 -51.60
N GLU A 468 34.60 45.37 -52.90
CA GLU A 468 35.79 44.90 -53.62
C GLU A 468 36.89 45.95 -53.46
N GLU A 469 37.98 45.65 -52.76
CA GLU A 469 39.26 46.36 -52.89
C GLU A 469 39.98 45.81 -54.13
N MET A 470 40.03 46.66 -55.19
CA MET A 470 40.97 46.46 -56.29
C MET A 470 42.34 47.01 -55.85
N ASP A 471 43.32 46.19 -56.11
CA ASP A 471 44.76 46.46 -55.99
C ASP A 471 45.28 47.75 -56.62
N GLU A 472 46.25 48.33 -55.93
CA GLU A 472 47.54 48.82 -56.50
C GLU A 472 48.70 48.51 -55.55
#